data_c5fd33612d60740669dd42f16d20bbb1
#
_entry.id   c5fd33612d60740669dd42f16d20bbb1
#
_cell.length_a   1.000
_cell.length_b   1.000
_cell.length_c   1.000
_cell.angle_alpha   90.00
_cell.angle_beta   90.00
_cell.angle_gamma   90.00
#
_symmetry.space_group_name_H-M   'P 1'
#
loop_
_entity.id
_entity.type
_entity.pdbx_description
1 polymer ?
#
loop_
_entity_poly.entity_id
_entity_poly.type
_entity_poly.pdbx_seq_one_letter_code
_entity_poly.pdbx_strand_id
1 'polypeptide(L)'
;MKTKLSKNRGLSTVLTTVIILVASVVLGSGVVLYGASLFQGGTQQEAISVSNVKVWVHSTDTNGIAWGAAGVRNTGDKVVSVDRIQIRGTDVPFGQWYTDTVVSSSLFQQALNHTGWSTLPQIAKAGTCAGSSYYLCVDYDASGGNTNIIEANAGTGPVSLTPGASAIIYFKLNNGTLTSLDSGANTSVNIFAGKTGAPQSVTIQGKS
;
A
#
# COMPACT_ATOMS: atom_id res chain seq x y z
N MET A 1 -20.02 30.01 80.44
CA MET A 1 -19.11 29.17 79.69
C MET A 1 -19.56 29.16 78.22
N LYS A 2 -19.02 30.07 77.39
CA LYS A 2 -19.46 30.25 76.00
C LYS A 2 -18.48 29.63 75.04
N THR A 3 -18.98 28.72 74.22
CA THR A 3 -18.44 27.85 73.25
C THR A 3 -17.52 28.50 72.23
N LYS A 4 -16.19 28.25 72.33
CA LYS A 4 -15.16 28.54 71.35
C LYS A 4 -15.10 27.45 70.22
N LEU A 5 -16.07 26.55 70.11
CA LEU A 5 -16.09 25.43 69.26
C LEU A 5 -16.59 25.65 67.82
N SER A 6 -17.24 26.79 67.57
CA SER A 6 -17.87 27.10 66.28
C SER A 6 -16.86 27.56 65.19
N LYS A 7 -15.78 28.22 65.58
CA LYS A 7 -14.81 28.81 64.62
C LYS A 7 -13.90 27.81 63.96
N ASN A 8 -13.55 26.71 64.64
CA ASN A 8 -12.65 25.71 64.11
C ASN A 8 -13.37 24.75 63.12
N ARG A 9 -14.67 24.55 63.26
CA ARG A 9 -15.48 23.73 62.33
C ARG A 9 -15.68 24.39 60.99
N GLY A 10 -15.87 25.73 60.97
CA GLY A 10 -16.00 26.50 59.72
C GLY A 10 -14.73 26.50 58.86
N LEU A 11 -13.56 26.67 59.54
CA LEU A 11 -12.25 26.60 58.86
C LEU A 11 -11.94 25.22 58.28
N SER A 12 -12.28 24.16 58.99
CA SER A 12 -12.09 22.77 58.51
C SER A 12 -12.95 22.49 57.28
N THR A 13 -14.21 22.96 57.24
CA THR A 13 -15.11 22.76 56.10
C THR A 13 -14.61 23.51 54.87
N VAL A 14 -14.15 24.75 55.00
CA VAL A 14 -13.60 25.53 53.90
C VAL A 14 -12.31 24.88 53.35
N LEU A 15 -11.44 24.42 54.23
CA LEU A 15 -10.21 23.73 53.81
C LEU A 15 -10.52 22.45 53.03
N THR A 16 -11.46 21.65 53.51
CA THR A 16 -11.87 20.41 52.84
C THR A 16 -12.48 20.69 51.49
N THR A 17 -13.34 21.69 51.33
CA THR A 17 -13.95 22.04 50.04
C THR A 17 -12.90 22.50 49.03
N VAL A 18 -11.91 23.31 49.46
CA VAL A 18 -10.81 23.74 48.57
C VAL A 18 -9.96 22.56 48.12
N ILE A 19 -9.62 21.63 49.04
CA ILE A 19 -8.84 20.41 48.66
C ILE A 19 -9.61 19.56 47.68
N ILE A 20 -10.91 19.34 47.89
CA ILE A 20 -11.75 18.57 46.96
C ILE A 20 -11.83 19.25 45.58
N LEU A 21 -11.97 20.58 45.57
CA LEU A 21 -12.05 21.34 44.34
C LEU A 21 -10.74 21.22 43.52
N VAL A 22 -9.60 21.45 44.18
CA VAL A 22 -8.27 21.30 43.55
C VAL A 22 -8.05 19.85 43.05
N ALA A 23 -8.37 18.87 43.88
CA ALA A 23 -8.24 17.47 43.49
C ALA A 23 -9.13 17.12 42.28
N SER A 24 -10.36 17.64 42.23
CA SER A 24 -11.28 17.41 41.12
C SER A 24 -10.76 18.01 39.82
N VAL A 25 -10.20 19.23 39.86
CA VAL A 25 -9.62 19.90 38.70
C VAL A 25 -8.39 19.12 38.19
N VAL A 26 -7.51 18.71 39.10
CA VAL A 26 -6.30 17.94 38.72
C VAL A 26 -6.68 16.57 38.10
N LEU A 27 -7.59 15.86 38.73
CA LEU A 27 -8.05 14.56 38.20
C LEU A 27 -8.81 14.74 36.87
N GLY A 28 -9.69 15.72 36.79
CA GLY A 28 -10.44 16.02 35.58
C GLY A 28 -9.53 16.38 34.39
N SER A 29 -8.56 17.28 34.63
CA SER A 29 -7.59 17.65 33.59
C SER A 29 -6.69 16.46 33.16
N GLY A 30 -6.28 15.63 34.13
CA GLY A 30 -5.51 14.41 33.84
C GLY A 30 -6.27 13.43 32.95
N VAL A 31 -7.55 13.20 33.22
CA VAL A 31 -8.39 12.30 32.39
C VAL A 31 -8.59 12.88 30.99
N VAL A 32 -8.82 14.20 30.87
CA VAL A 32 -9.00 14.85 29.56
C VAL A 32 -7.71 14.78 28.74
N LEU A 33 -6.55 15.08 29.32
CA LEU A 33 -5.26 15.03 28.64
C LEU A 33 -4.90 13.59 28.24
N TYR A 34 -5.14 12.63 29.10
CA TYR A 34 -4.91 11.22 28.80
C TYR A 34 -5.85 10.72 27.71
N GLY A 35 -7.14 11.07 27.79
CA GLY A 35 -8.11 10.74 26.75
C GLY A 35 -7.73 11.35 25.40
N ALA A 36 -7.36 12.62 25.34
CA ALA A 36 -6.90 13.28 24.13
C ALA A 36 -5.65 12.60 23.53
N SER A 37 -4.70 12.18 24.37
CA SER A 37 -3.51 11.48 23.92
C SER A 37 -3.82 10.09 23.33
N LEU A 38 -4.78 9.36 23.90
CA LEU A 38 -5.25 8.08 23.35
C LEU A 38 -5.93 8.27 21.99
N PHE A 39 -6.76 9.29 21.84
CA PHE A 39 -7.39 9.59 20.57
C PHE A 39 -6.38 9.99 19.49
N GLN A 40 -5.37 10.79 19.82
CA GLN A 40 -4.32 11.17 18.87
C GLN A 40 -3.44 9.97 18.45
N GLY A 41 -3.16 9.05 19.37
CA GLY A 41 -2.37 7.85 19.07
C GLY A 41 -3.14 6.78 18.29
N GLY A 42 -4.47 6.72 18.43
CA GLY A 42 -5.32 5.70 17.83
C GLY A 42 -5.82 6.01 16.40
N THR A 43 -5.71 7.25 15.94
CA THR A 43 -6.27 7.66 14.64
C THR A 43 -5.31 7.50 13.46
N GLN A 44 -4.02 7.27 13.70
CA GLN A 44 -3.05 7.09 12.63
C GLN A 44 -2.99 5.63 12.18
N GLN A 45 -3.65 5.31 11.09
CA GLN A 45 -3.75 3.95 10.55
C GLN A 45 -2.91 3.80 9.27
N GLU A 46 -2.10 2.75 9.22
CA GLU A 46 -1.51 2.27 7.98
C GLU A 46 -2.58 1.50 7.23
N ALA A 47 -2.91 1.91 6.01
CA ALA A 47 -3.87 1.23 5.17
C ALA A 47 -3.47 1.34 3.71
N ILE A 48 -3.59 0.23 2.98
CA ILE A 48 -3.40 0.20 1.54
C ILE A 48 -4.64 -0.37 0.86
N SER A 49 -4.92 0.13 -0.31
CA SER A 49 -5.87 -0.45 -1.24
C SER A 49 -5.11 -0.98 -2.45
N VAL A 50 -5.37 -2.23 -2.80
CA VAL A 50 -4.78 -2.88 -3.98
C VAL A 50 -5.89 -3.13 -4.98
N SER A 51 -5.68 -2.74 -6.22
CA SER A 51 -6.64 -2.85 -7.30
C SER A 51 -5.97 -3.31 -8.59
N ASN A 52 -6.80 -3.78 -9.53
CA ASN A 52 -6.37 -4.13 -10.90
C ASN A 52 -5.23 -5.15 -10.96
N VAL A 53 -5.16 -6.07 -9.98
CA VAL A 53 -4.12 -7.09 -9.98
C VAL A 53 -4.30 -8.02 -11.17
N LYS A 54 -3.25 -8.21 -11.92
CA LYS A 54 -3.20 -9.09 -13.09
C LYS A 54 -1.94 -9.95 -13.02
N VAL A 55 -2.05 -11.15 -13.56
CA VAL A 55 -0.92 -12.08 -13.71
C VAL A 55 -1.01 -12.72 -15.09
N TRP A 56 0.11 -12.70 -15.80
CA TRP A 56 0.22 -13.24 -17.14
C TRP A 56 1.35 -14.26 -17.23
N VAL A 57 1.11 -15.32 -17.97
CA VAL A 57 2.10 -16.33 -18.35
C VAL A 57 2.26 -16.37 -19.85
N HIS A 58 3.45 -16.66 -20.32
CA HIS A 58 3.66 -16.90 -21.75
C HIS A 58 2.96 -18.20 -22.17
N SER A 59 2.12 -18.12 -23.20
CA SER A 59 1.22 -19.22 -23.56
C SER A 59 1.93 -20.46 -24.09
N THR A 60 3.12 -20.30 -24.67
CA THR A 60 3.86 -21.39 -25.32
C THR A 60 5.27 -21.62 -24.76
N ASP A 61 5.77 -20.72 -23.90
CA ASP A 61 7.11 -20.89 -23.33
C ASP A 61 7.12 -21.86 -22.16
N THR A 62 8.00 -22.84 -22.26
CA THR A 62 8.17 -23.89 -21.25
C THR A 62 9.08 -23.48 -20.09
N ASN A 63 9.81 -22.36 -20.21
CA ASN A 63 10.71 -21.86 -19.16
C ASN A 63 9.96 -21.20 -18.00
N GLY A 64 8.64 -21.04 -18.14
CA GLY A 64 7.79 -20.49 -17.08
C GLY A 64 8.01 -18.99 -16.88
N ILE A 65 8.03 -18.24 -17.97
CA ILE A 65 8.11 -16.78 -17.92
C ILE A 65 6.74 -16.23 -17.55
N ALA A 66 6.70 -15.47 -16.48
CA ALA A 66 5.47 -14.88 -15.97
C ALA A 66 5.71 -13.46 -15.43
N TRP A 67 4.70 -12.62 -15.57
CA TRP A 67 4.68 -11.26 -15.06
C TRP A 67 3.37 -11.00 -14.33
N GLY A 68 3.43 -10.06 -13.42
CA GLY A 68 2.24 -9.52 -12.77
C GLY A 68 2.26 -8.01 -12.75
N ALA A 69 1.10 -7.43 -12.47
CA ALA A 69 0.95 -6.01 -12.24
C ALA A 69 -0.11 -5.75 -11.18
N ALA A 70 0.05 -4.68 -10.42
CA ALA A 70 -0.89 -4.24 -9.41
C ALA A 70 -0.88 -2.73 -9.26
N GLY A 71 -2.05 -2.14 -9.07
CA GLY A 71 -2.21 -0.76 -8.60
C GLY A 71 -2.28 -0.76 -7.08
N VAL A 72 -1.43 0.01 -6.42
CA VAL A 72 -1.39 0.16 -4.96
C VAL A 72 -1.59 1.61 -4.60
N ARG A 73 -2.51 1.88 -3.68
CA ARG A 73 -2.78 3.21 -3.15
C ARG A 73 -2.70 3.20 -1.64
N ASN A 74 -2.03 4.20 -1.09
CA ASN A 74 -2.06 4.45 0.34
C ASN A 74 -3.38 5.17 0.71
N THR A 75 -4.24 4.49 1.46
CA THR A 75 -5.51 5.02 1.96
C THR A 75 -5.45 5.41 3.43
N GLY A 76 -4.30 5.20 4.07
CA GLY A 76 -4.04 5.58 5.45
C GLY A 76 -3.50 7.00 5.59
N ASP A 77 -3.25 7.39 6.83
CA ASP A 77 -2.76 8.72 7.21
C ASP A 77 -1.23 8.76 7.40
N LYS A 78 -0.58 7.61 7.31
CA LYS A 78 0.89 7.49 7.41
C LYS A 78 1.51 7.17 6.07
N VAL A 79 2.78 7.53 5.92
CA VAL A 79 3.60 7.01 4.83
C VAL A 79 3.75 5.50 5.03
N VAL A 80 3.43 4.74 4.00
CA VAL A 80 3.61 3.29 3.96
C VAL A 80 4.61 2.93 2.87
N SER A 81 5.36 1.86 3.09
CA SER A 81 6.28 1.33 2.09
C SER A 81 5.82 -0.05 1.68
N VAL A 82 5.57 -0.24 0.38
CA VAL A 82 5.37 -1.58 -0.19
C VAL A 82 6.72 -2.28 -0.13
N ASP A 83 6.82 -3.28 0.71
CA ASP A 83 8.08 -3.95 1.05
C ASP A 83 8.16 -5.40 0.58
N ARG A 84 7.03 -5.99 0.18
CA ARG A 84 7.00 -7.38 -0.25
C ARG A 84 5.82 -7.67 -1.17
N ILE A 85 6.09 -8.42 -2.23
CA ILE A 85 5.08 -9.01 -3.12
C ILE A 85 5.31 -10.51 -3.14
N GLN A 86 4.25 -11.28 -2.87
CA GLN A 86 4.29 -12.74 -2.88
C GLN A 86 3.28 -13.29 -3.88
N ILE A 87 3.69 -14.31 -4.62
CA ILE A 87 2.83 -15.11 -5.48
C ILE A 87 2.97 -16.57 -5.11
N ARG A 88 1.86 -17.23 -4.81
CA ARG A 88 1.86 -18.62 -4.29
C ARG A 88 2.79 -18.81 -3.10
N GLY A 89 2.96 -17.78 -2.26
CA GLY A 89 3.87 -17.82 -1.12
C GLY A 89 5.35 -17.60 -1.43
N THR A 90 5.70 -17.37 -2.71
CA THR A 90 7.07 -17.07 -3.13
C THR A 90 7.27 -15.58 -3.26
N ASP A 91 8.32 -15.04 -2.66
CA ASP A 91 8.66 -13.62 -2.74
C ASP A 91 9.22 -13.24 -4.11
N VAL A 92 8.79 -12.09 -4.61
CA VAL A 92 9.35 -11.49 -5.82
C VAL A 92 10.48 -10.52 -5.40
N PRO A 93 11.73 -10.73 -5.87
CA PRO A 93 12.86 -9.87 -5.53
C PRO A 93 12.66 -8.43 -6.03
N PHE A 94 13.13 -7.43 -5.28
CA PHE A 94 13.03 -6.02 -5.67
C PHE A 94 13.63 -5.71 -7.05
N GLY A 95 14.73 -6.36 -7.42
CA GLY A 95 15.33 -6.19 -8.75
C GLY A 95 14.45 -6.63 -9.93
N GLN A 96 13.32 -7.26 -9.63
CA GLN A 96 12.31 -7.68 -10.62
C GLN A 96 11.04 -6.83 -10.54
N TRP A 97 11.05 -5.75 -9.76
CA TRP A 97 9.95 -4.79 -9.69
C TRP A 97 10.21 -3.61 -10.61
N TYR A 98 9.17 -3.13 -11.23
CA TYR A 98 9.17 -1.97 -12.11
C TYR A 98 8.03 -1.07 -11.65
N THR A 99 8.36 0.11 -11.17
CA THR A 99 7.41 0.97 -10.47
C THR A 99 7.22 2.29 -11.17
N ASP A 100 5.97 2.70 -11.32
CA ASP A 100 5.58 4.04 -11.68
C ASP A 100 4.83 4.66 -10.50
N THR A 101 5.38 5.72 -9.95
CA THR A 101 4.82 6.48 -8.82
C THR A 101 4.18 7.78 -9.23
N VAL A 102 4.30 8.16 -10.51
CA VAL A 102 3.71 9.38 -11.09
C VAL A 102 2.43 9.02 -11.84
N VAL A 103 1.50 8.40 -11.16
CA VAL A 103 0.29 7.86 -11.76
C VAL A 103 -0.87 8.83 -11.61
N SER A 104 -1.50 9.22 -12.73
CA SER A 104 -2.74 9.98 -12.70
C SER A 104 -3.90 9.12 -12.18
N SER A 105 -4.93 9.77 -11.60
CA SER A 105 -6.10 9.05 -11.08
C SER A 105 -6.83 8.25 -12.16
N SER A 106 -6.81 8.71 -13.40
CA SER A 106 -7.40 8.02 -14.55
C SER A 106 -6.63 6.75 -14.91
N LEU A 107 -5.29 6.81 -14.89
CA LEU A 107 -4.42 5.66 -15.13
C LEU A 107 -4.57 4.58 -14.06
N PHE A 108 -4.66 5.00 -12.80
CA PHE A 108 -4.81 4.08 -11.69
C PHE A 108 -6.12 3.27 -11.74
N GLN A 109 -7.17 3.82 -12.35
CA GLN A 109 -8.47 3.16 -12.49
C GLN A 109 -8.57 2.24 -13.71
N GLN A 110 -7.65 2.34 -14.65
CA GLN A 110 -7.66 1.50 -15.86
C GLN A 110 -7.25 0.06 -15.55
N ALA A 111 -7.78 -0.88 -16.34
CA ALA A 111 -7.36 -2.27 -16.24
C ALA A 111 -5.92 -2.40 -16.71
N LEU A 112 -5.04 -2.88 -15.83
CA LEU A 112 -3.64 -3.11 -16.19
C LEU A 112 -3.54 -4.19 -17.27
N ASN A 113 -2.66 -3.97 -18.22
CA ASN A 113 -2.46 -4.87 -19.35
C ASN A 113 -0.98 -4.94 -19.72
N HIS A 114 -0.61 -5.89 -20.55
CA HIS A 114 0.60 -5.85 -21.34
C HIS A 114 0.26 -6.18 -22.79
N THR A 115 0.96 -5.57 -23.73
CA THR A 115 0.64 -5.66 -25.15
C THR A 115 1.11 -6.97 -25.80
N GLY A 116 1.84 -7.80 -25.09
CA GLY A 116 2.43 -9.05 -25.57
C GLY A 116 3.91 -9.17 -25.17
N TRP A 117 4.60 -10.13 -25.75
CA TRP A 117 6.02 -10.38 -25.49
C TRP A 117 6.85 -9.89 -26.67
N SER A 118 7.66 -8.83 -26.50
CA SER A 118 8.48 -8.32 -27.62
C SER A 118 9.76 -9.10 -27.81
N THR A 119 10.46 -9.32 -26.73
CA THR A 119 11.66 -10.17 -26.63
C THR A 119 11.61 -10.84 -25.28
N LEU A 120 11.54 -12.14 -25.25
CA LEU A 120 11.60 -12.87 -24.00
C LEU A 120 12.86 -12.51 -23.21
N PRO A 121 12.78 -12.23 -21.91
CA PRO A 121 11.62 -12.37 -21.03
C PRO A 121 10.88 -11.05 -20.75
N GLN A 122 10.93 -10.08 -21.62
CA GLN A 122 10.38 -8.75 -21.39
C GLN A 122 8.94 -8.63 -21.88
N ILE A 123 8.14 -7.82 -21.19
CA ILE A 123 6.83 -7.37 -21.69
C ILE A 123 7.06 -6.46 -22.89
N ALA A 124 6.20 -6.57 -23.91
CA ALA A 124 6.31 -5.76 -25.10
C ALA A 124 6.24 -4.26 -24.78
N LYS A 125 7.11 -3.49 -25.42
CA LYS A 125 6.98 -2.04 -25.48
C LYS A 125 5.89 -1.70 -26.49
N ALA A 126 4.99 -0.83 -26.11
CA ALA A 126 4.16 -0.13 -27.06
C ALA A 126 4.85 1.19 -27.42
N GLY A 127 5.15 1.38 -28.70
CA GLY A 127 5.73 2.62 -29.19
C GLY A 127 7.15 2.93 -28.69
N THR A 128 7.65 4.10 -29.03
CA THR A 128 8.88 4.66 -28.47
C THR A 128 8.58 5.27 -27.11
N CYS A 129 9.01 4.67 -26.03
CA CYS A 129 9.26 5.45 -24.82
C CYS A 129 10.28 6.52 -25.19
N ALA A 130 9.80 7.71 -25.43
CA ALA A 130 10.62 8.87 -25.79
C ALA A 130 11.41 9.30 -24.57
N GLY A 131 12.62 8.82 -24.46
CA GLY A 131 13.53 9.16 -23.36
C GLY A 131 14.08 7.90 -22.71
N SER A 132 15.28 7.62 -22.96
CA SER A 132 16.06 6.43 -22.68
C SER A 132 16.25 6.04 -21.19
N SER A 133 15.43 6.54 -20.29
CA SER A 133 15.62 6.32 -18.85
C SER A 133 14.67 5.30 -18.23
N TYR A 134 13.69 4.77 -18.98
CA TYR A 134 12.72 3.83 -18.44
C TYR A 134 13.07 2.39 -18.83
N TYR A 135 12.96 1.50 -17.86
CA TYR A 135 13.25 0.09 -18.06
C TYR A 135 12.06 -0.71 -18.58
N LEU A 136 10.85 -0.22 -18.34
CA LEU A 136 9.63 -0.85 -18.79
C LEU A 136 8.64 0.21 -19.26
N CYS A 137 8.16 0.06 -20.48
CA CYS A 137 7.11 0.88 -21.03
C CYS A 137 5.97 -0.01 -21.46
N VAL A 138 4.82 0.18 -20.87
CA VAL A 138 3.62 -0.60 -21.15
C VAL A 138 2.51 0.34 -21.60
N ASP A 139 2.02 0.11 -22.82
CA ASP A 139 0.77 0.69 -23.28
C ASP A 139 -0.37 -0.11 -22.65
N TYR A 140 -1.03 0.46 -21.65
CA TYR A 140 -2.02 -0.27 -20.86
C TYR A 140 -3.37 -0.41 -21.58
N ASP A 141 -3.68 0.42 -22.56
CA ASP A 141 -4.90 0.33 -23.35
C ASP A 141 -4.73 -0.35 -24.71
N ALA A 142 -3.50 -0.73 -25.04
CA ALA A 142 -3.13 -1.37 -26.29
C ALA A 142 -3.54 -0.57 -27.55
N SER A 143 -3.67 0.76 -27.42
CA SER A 143 -4.07 1.63 -28.52
C SER A 143 -2.98 1.86 -29.57
N GLY A 144 -1.74 1.49 -29.24
CA GLY A 144 -0.57 1.75 -30.08
C GLY A 144 -0.15 3.23 -30.12
N GLY A 145 -0.77 4.07 -29.33
CA GLY A 145 -0.44 5.49 -29.17
C GLY A 145 0.52 5.73 -28.00
N ASN A 146 1.21 6.85 -28.00
CA ASN A 146 2.11 7.26 -26.91
C ASN A 146 1.39 7.99 -25.76
N THR A 147 0.07 7.91 -25.68
CA THR A 147 -0.72 8.71 -24.74
C THR A 147 -1.03 8.02 -23.42
N ASN A 148 -1.03 6.70 -23.41
CA ASN A 148 -1.43 5.89 -22.26
C ASN A 148 -0.36 4.87 -21.91
N ILE A 149 0.85 5.36 -21.69
CA ILE A 149 2.02 4.53 -21.39
C ILE A 149 2.33 4.62 -19.90
N ILE A 150 2.54 3.48 -19.28
CA ILE A 150 3.14 3.39 -17.95
C ILE A 150 4.65 3.30 -18.14
N GLU A 151 5.36 4.26 -17.59
CA GLU A 151 6.81 4.35 -17.61
C GLU A 151 7.34 3.92 -16.25
N ALA A 152 7.84 2.70 -16.18
CA ALA A 152 8.27 2.12 -14.91
C ALA A 152 9.79 1.98 -14.85
N ASN A 153 10.36 2.38 -13.72
CA ASN A 153 11.77 2.20 -13.39
C ASN A 153 12.00 0.90 -12.62
N ALA A 154 13.17 0.31 -12.80
CA ALA A 154 13.57 -0.85 -12.02
C ALA A 154 13.62 -0.50 -10.53
N GLY A 155 12.97 -1.32 -9.71
CA GLY A 155 12.96 -1.15 -8.26
C GLY A 155 14.31 -1.53 -7.66
N THR A 156 14.82 -0.69 -6.78
CA THR A 156 16.04 -0.94 -6.00
C THR A 156 15.72 -1.26 -4.54
N GLY A 157 14.46 -1.19 -4.16
CA GLY A 157 14.00 -1.39 -2.79
C GLY A 157 12.51 -1.16 -2.64
N PRO A 158 12.03 -1.03 -1.40
CA PRO A 158 10.65 -0.77 -1.09
C PRO A 158 10.11 0.51 -1.74
N VAL A 159 8.85 0.50 -2.15
CA VAL A 159 8.17 1.66 -2.75
C VAL A 159 7.41 2.43 -1.68
N SER A 160 7.89 3.63 -1.36
CA SER A 160 7.26 4.48 -0.35
C SER A 160 6.12 5.30 -0.94
N LEU A 161 4.95 5.25 -0.29
CA LEU A 161 3.74 5.96 -0.68
C LEU A 161 3.29 6.90 0.45
N THR A 162 3.23 8.18 0.16
CA THR A 162 2.63 9.17 1.07
C THR A 162 1.11 8.97 1.15
N PRO A 163 0.42 9.50 2.17
CA PRO A 163 -1.03 9.45 2.26
C PRO A 163 -1.70 9.93 0.97
N GLY A 164 -2.62 9.12 0.44
CA GLY A 164 -3.33 9.39 -0.81
C GLY A 164 -2.55 9.10 -2.10
N ALA A 165 -1.24 8.84 -2.02
CA ALA A 165 -0.43 8.51 -3.20
C ALA A 165 -0.75 7.13 -3.75
N SER A 166 -0.57 6.97 -5.06
CA SER A 166 -0.77 5.72 -5.80
C SER A 166 0.49 5.35 -6.57
N ALA A 167 0.71 4.07 -6.75
CA ALA A 167 1.74 3.54 -7.63
C ALA A 167 1.20 2.37 -8.44
N ILE A 168 1.72 2.18 -9.63
CA ILE A 168 1.53 0.96 -10.41
C ILE A 168 2.85 0.20 -10.38
N ILE A 169 2.79 -1.06 -10.01
CA ILE A 169 3.94 -1.94 -9.87
C ILE A 169 3.76 -3.10 -10.83
N TYR A 170 4.64 -3.19 -11.82
CA TYR A 170 4.85 -4.40 -12.61
C TYR A 170 5.96 -5.22 -11.98
N PHE A 171 5.81 -6.52 -11.97
CA PHE A 171 6.82 -7.40 -11.40
C PHE A 171 6.98 -8.66 -12.24
N LYS A 172 8.24 -9.04 -12.45
CA LYS A 172 8.61 -10.28 -13.14
C LYS A 172 8.77 -11.39 -12.11
N LEU A 173 8.17 -12.53 -12.38
CA LEU A 173 8.32 -13.70 -11.52
C LEU A 173 9.62 -14.45 -11.84
N ASN A 174 10.13 -15.18 -10.86
CA ASN A 174 11.20 -16.14 -11.12
C ASN A 174 10.70 -17.22 -12.06
N ASN A 175 11.54 -17.64 -12.98
CA ASN A 175 11.20 -18.68 -13.95
C ASN A 175 10.73 -19.95 -13.22
N GLY A 176 9.65 -20.54 -13.72
CA GLY A 176 9.07 -21.74 -13.12
C GLY A 176 8.13 -21.51 -11.94
N THR A 177 7.96 -20.28 -11.44
CA THR A 177 6.94 -19.98 -10.42
C THR A 177 5.53 -20.22 -10.95
N LEU A 178 5.28 -19.79 -12.16
CA LEU A 178 4.09 -20.05 -12.97
C LEU A 178 4.52 -20.50 -14.35
N THR A 179 3.72 -21.35 -14.96
CA THR A 179 4.00 -21.92 -16.30
C THR A 179 2.81 -21.70 -17.24
N SER A 180 2.97 -21.99 -18.50
CA SER A 180 1.87 -21.95 -19.48
C SER A 180 0.68 -22.85 -19.08
N LEU A 181 0.93 -23.93 -18.34
CA LEU A 181 -0.11 -24.84 -17.83
C LEU A 181 -1.00 -24.21 -16.76
N ASP A 182 -0.51 -23.17 -16.09
CA ASP A 182 -1.29 -22.44 -15.08
C ASP A 182 -2.29 -21.43 -15.68
N SER A 183 -2.29 -21.28 -17.00
CA SER A 183 -3.24 -20.38 -17.68
C SER A 183 -4.69 -20.78 -17.39
N GLY A 184 -5.50 -19.82 -16.97
CA GLY A 184 -6.88 -20.04 -16.55
C GLY A 184 -7.04 -20.46 -15.08
N ALA A 185 -5.99 -20.83 -14.38
CA ALA A 185 -6.04 -21.15 -12.96
C ALA A 185 -6.03 -19.87 -12.09
N ASN A 186 -6.54 -20.00 -10.86
CA ASN A 186 -6.46 -18.91 -9.88
C ASN A 186 -5.14 -18.99 -9.09
N THR A 187 -4.58 -17.82 -8.82
CA THR A 187 -3.39 -17.69 -7.98
C THR A 187 -3.61 -16.63 -6.90
N SER A 188 -2.91 -16.76 -5.78
CA SER A 188 -2.87 -15.74 -4.74
C SER A 188 -1.73 -14.77 -5.02
N VAL A 189 -2.04 -13.49 -4.97
CA VAL A 189 -1.08 -12.39 -4.99
C VAL A 189 -1.24 -11.62 -3.69
N ASN A 190 -0.19 -11.55 -2.89
CA ASN A 190 -0.19 -10.84 -1.63
C ASN A 190 0.76 -9.66 -1.73
N ILE A 191 0.27 -8.46 -1.47
CA ILE A 191 1.07 -7.24 -1.43
C ILE A 191 1.11 -6.74 0.00
N PHE A 192 2.31 -6.56 0.53
CA PHE A 192 2.54 -6.11 1.90
C PHE A 192 3.13 -4.70 1.89
N ALA A 193 2.62 -3.89 2.80
CA ALA A 193 3.12 -2.54 3.05
C ALA A 193 3.17 -2.30 4.56
N GLY A 194 4.36 -2.30 5.12
CA GLY A 194 4.56 -2.20 6.55
C GLY A 194 3.86 -3.33 7.31
N LYS A 195 2.89 -2.98 8.15
CA LYS A 195 2.10 -3.95 8.94
C LYS A 195 0.83 -4.43 8.23
N THR A 196 0.53 -3.90 7.06
CA THR A 196 -0.71 -4.16 6.33
C THR A 196 -0.43 -5.07 5.13
N GLY A 197 -1.29 -6.04 4.92
CA GLY A 197 -1.24 -6.92 3.75
C GLY A 197 -2.57 -6.91 3.01
N ALA A 198 -2.53 -6.97 1.69
CA ALA A 198 -3.70 -7.03 0.81
C ALA A 198 -3.65 -8.30 -0.05
N PRO A 199 -4.21 -9.41 0.42
CA PRO A 199 -4.31 -10.63 -0.37
C PRO A 199 -5.35 -10.48 -1.48
N GLN A 200 -4.98 -10.91 -2.69
CA GLN A 200 -5.85 -10.92 -3.87
C GLN A 200 -5.84 -12.30 -4.51
N SER A 201 -7.01 -12.75 -4.97
CA SER A 201 -7.12 -13.94 -5.81
C SER A 201 -7.32 -13.52 -7.26
N VAL A 202 -6.46 -13.97 -8.14
CA VAL A 202 -6.40 -13.51 -9.53
C VAL A 202 -6.32 -14.71 -10.48
N THR A 203 -7.07 -14.64 -11.58
CA THR A 203 -6.97 -15.64 -12.65
C THR A 203 -5.75 -15.34 -13.52
N ILE A 204 -4.92 -16.34 -13.75
CA ILE A 204 -3.73 -16.26 -14.59
C ILE A 204 -4.17 -16.23 -16.06
N GLN A 205 -3.67 -15.24 -16.79
CA GLN A 205 -3.96 -15.07 -18.20
C GLN A 205 -2.80 -15.57 -19.05
N GLY A 206 -3.08 -16.47 -19.99
CA GLY A 206 -2.10 -16.83 -21.02
C GLY A 206 -2.04 -15.76 -22.10
N LYS A 207 -0.84 -15.31 -22.45
CA LYS A 207 -0.58 -14.38 -23.55
C LYS A 207 0.55 -14.88 -24.43
N SER A 208 0.39 -14.71 -25.70
CA SER A 208 1.40 -15.03 -26.74
C SER A 208 2.06 -13.76 -27.26
#